data_33230f4923b98c373b87c26a56fe63c5
#
_entry.id   33230f4923b98c373b87c26a56fe63c5
#
_cell.length_a   1.000
_cell.length_b   1.000
_cell.length_c   1.000
_cell.angle_alpha   90.00
_cell.angle_beta   90.00
_cell.angle_gamma   90.00
#
_symmetry.space_group_name_H-M   'P 1'
#
loop_
_entity.id
_entity.type
_entity.pdbx_description
1 polymer ?
#
loop_
_entity_poly.entity_id
_entity_poly.type
_entity_poly.pdbx_seq_one_letter_code
_entity_poly.pdbx_strand_id
1 'polypeptide(L)'
;NAQLYGEPLDADGRRIEFWIVGMGKLGARELNVSSDIDLIYVYEDDGETQGPQRISAHEFFDRVAKRLYALIGETTDDGFVFRVDLALRPNGNSGPTVASLPMLEEYFQAQGREWERFAWLKSRVVAPRASVESGSALALRSLVTPFVYRRYLDYGVFEGLRQLHRKIRDEAQRRAAGRPERANDVKLSRGGIREIEFIVQLMLVA
;
A
#
# COMPACT_ATOMS: atom_id res chain seq x y z
N ASN A 1 9.61 -1.60 22.38
CA ASN A 1 10.42 -0.50 21.82
C ASN A 1 10.30 0.78 22.66
N ALA A 2 9.09 1.22 23.07
CA ALA A 2 8.89 2.48 23.79
C ALA A 2 9.66 2.56 25.13
N GLN A 3 9.84 1.47 25.86
CA GLN A 3 10.62 1.46 27.11
C GLN A 3 12.12 1.72 26.90
N LEU A 4 12.68 1.28 25.78
CA LEU A 4 14.10 1.39 25.48
C LEU A 4 14.43 2.68 24.71
N TYR A 5 13.60 3.00 23.72
CA TYR A 5 13.84 4.11 22.81
C TYR A 5 13.00 5.37 23.13
N GLY A 6 11.94 5.24 23.91
CA GLY A 6 10.95 6.28 24.09
C GLY A 6 10.00 6.36 22.89
N GLU A 7 9.28 7.46 22.78
CA GLU A 7 8.42 7.74 21.62
C GLU A 7 9.15 8.62 20.60
N PRO A 8 8.92 8.42 19.30
CA PRO A 8 9.47 9.30 18.27
C PRO A 8 8.72 10.62 18.25
N LEU A 9 9.45 11.72 18.25
CA LEU A 9 8.94 13.08 18.19
C LEU A 9 9.49 13.79 16.95
N ASP A 10 8.68 14.68 16.36
CA ASP A 10 9.06 15.58 15.29
C ASP A 10 9.95 16.74 15.78
N ALA A 11 10.31 17.64 14.89
CA ALA A 11 11.13 18.84 15.19
C ALA A 11 10.44 19.79 16.19
N ASP A 12 9.11 19.77 16.27
CA ASP A 12 8.31 20.60 17.19
C ASP A 12 8.07 19.90 18.54
N GLY A 13 8.60 18.68 18.73
CA GLY A 13 8.43 17.89 19.93
C GLY A 13 7.05 17.22 20.03
N ARG A 14 6.32 17.09 18.91
CA ARG A 14 5.06 16.38 18.85
C ARG A 14 5.29 14.91 18.54
N ARG A 15 4.43 14.05 19.09
CA ARG A 15 4.48 12.61 18.81
C ARG A 15 4.16 12.34 17.34
N ILE A 16 5.05 11.64 16.68
CA ILE A 16 4.87 11.20 15.29
C ILE A 16 3.87 10.04 15.25
N GLU A 17 2.85 10.18 14.41
CA GLU A 17 1.87 9.12 14.19
C GLU A 17 2.38 8.07 13.20
N PHE A 18 1.86 6.85 13.37
CA PHE A 18 2.16 5.70 12.51
C PHE A 18 0.85 5.07 12.05
N TRP A 19 0.72 4.86 10.74
CA TRP A 19 -0.50 4.33 10.14
C TRP A 19 -0.24 3.04 9.35
N ILE A 20 -1.17 2.13 9.46
CA ILE A 20 -1.23 0.92 8.64
C ILE A 20 -2.27 1.17 7.56
N VAL A 21 -1.83 1.13 6.31
CA VAL A 21 -2.67 1.33 5.14
C VAL A 21 -3.00 -0.03 4.55
N GLY A 22 -4.27 -0.38 4.55
CA GLY A 22 -4.78 -1.54 3.81
C GLY A 22 -4.98 -1.16 2.35
N MET A 23 -4.44 -1.99 1.46
CA MET A 23 -4.55 -1.84 0.02
C MET A 23 -5.52 -2.87 -0.56
N GLY A 24 -5.86 -2.74 -1.84
CA GLY A 24 -6.64 -3.72 -2.57
C GLY A 24 -7.97 -4.08 -1.87
N LYS A 25 -8.22 -5.36 -1.65
CA LYS A 25 -9.47 -5.83 -1.02
C LYS A 25 -9.65 -5.36 0.42
N LEU A 26 -8.56 -5.28 1.20
CA LEU A 26 -8.64 -4.78 2.57
C LEU A 26 -8.99 -3.29 2.59
N GLY A 27 -8.35 -2.49 1.75
CA GLY A 27 -8.64 -1.07 1.60
C GLY A 27 -10.08 -0.81 1.16
N ALA A 28 -10.57 -1.56 0.19
CA ALA A 28 -11.92 -1.45 -0.37
C ALA A 28 -13.03 -2.09 0.51
N ARG A 29 -12.68 -2.74 1.63
CA ARG A 29 -13.64 -3.50 2.48
C ARG A 29 -14.25 -4.72 1.76
N GLU A 30 -13.49 -5.35 0.88
CA GLU A 30 -13.89 -6.49 0.05
C GLU A 30 -13.13 -7.78 0.44
N LEU A 31 -12.51 -7.80 1.63
CA LEU A 31 -11.70 -8.92 2.08
C LEU A 31 -12.55 -10.18 2.25
N ASN A 32 -12.08 -11.30 1.72
CA ASN A 32 -12.67 -12.62 1.91
C ASN A 32 -11.71 -13.53 2.70
N VAL A 33 -12.23 -14.68 3.16
CA VAL A 33 -11.54 -15.60 4.09
C VAL A 33 -10.17 -16.06 3.58
N SER A 34 -9.99 -16.24 2.28
CA SER A 34 -8.74 -16.75 1.68
C SER A 34 -7.83 -15.66 1.09
N SER A 35 -8.18 -14.39 1.26
CA SER A 35 -7.37 -13.28 0.71
C SER A 35 -6.13 -13.03 1.54
N ASP A 36 -5.04 -12.73 0.85
CA ASP A 36 -3.90 -12.05 1.44
C ASP A 36 -4.30 -10.61 1.79
N ILE A 37 -3.61 -10.02 2.75
CA ILE A 37 -3.75 -8.60 3.07
C ILE A 37 -2.54 -7.85 2.53
N ASP A 38 -2.79 -6.89 1.63
CA ASP A 38 -1.77 -5.99 1.12
C ASP A 38 -1.66 -4.80 2.06
N LEU A 39 -0.47 -4.54 2.62
CA LEU A 39 -0.25 -3.48 3.58
C LEU A 39 0.87 -2.53 3.13
N ILE A 40 0.71 -1.25 3.47
CA ILE A 40 1.78 -0.25 3.44
C ILE A 40 1.83 0.41 4.82
N TYR A 41 3.05 0.56 5.35
CA TYR A 41 3.29 1.22 6.63
C TYR A 41 3.79 2.64 6.38
N VAL A 42 3.08 3.62 6.94
CA VAL A 42 3.39 5.04 6.77
C VAL A 42 3.48 5.70 8.14
N TYR A 43 4.41 6.64 8.30
CA TYR A 43 4.49 7.49 9.49
C TYR A 43 4.52 8.97 9.08
N GLU A 44 4.13 9.83 10.01
CA GLU A 44 3.76 11.21 9.72
C GLU A 44 4.95 12.05 9.27
N ASP A 45 6.05 12.05 10.02
CA ASP A 45 7.19 12.93 9.77
C ASP A 45 8.49 12.33 10.26
N ASP A 46 9.61 12.89 9.82
CA ASP A 46 10.93 12.52 10.31
C ASP A 46 11.18 13.10 11.70
N GLY A 47 12.01 12.41 12.48
CA GLY A 47 12.34 12.80 13.84
C GLY A 47 13.16 11.76 14.57
N GLU A 48 13.26 11.90 15.89
CA GLU A 48 14.05 11.02 16.74
C GLU A 48 13.26 10.62 18.00
N THR A 49 13.63 9.48 18.55
CA THR A 49 13.11 9.01 19.84
C THR A 49 13.77 9.74 21.01
N GLN A 50 13.07 9.85 22.15
CA GLN A 50 13.54 10.58 23.34
C GLN A 50 13.93 9.66 24.52
N GLY A 51 14.07 8.36 24.27
CA GLY A 51 14.43 7.39 25.31
C GLY A 51 15.92 7.32 25.61
N PRO A 52 16.31 6.36 26.46
CA PRO A 52 17.72 6.13 26.84
C PRO A 52 18.63 5.84 25.63
N GLN A 53 18.08 5.17 24.61
CA GLN A 53 18.76 4.94 23.33
C GLN A 53 18.01 5.70 22.25
N ARG A 54 18.62 6.74 21.72
CA ARG A 54 18.03 7.53 20.62
C ARG A 54 18.25 6.83 19.29
N ILE A 55 17.16 6.71 18.53
CA ILE A 55 17.15 6.24 17.14
C ILE A 55 16.24 7.13 16.31
N SER A 56 16.41 7.12 14.99
CA SER A 56 15.52 7.86 14.10
C SER A 56 14.09 7.32 14.14
N ALA A 57 13.11 8.17 13.81
CA ALA A 57 11.71 7.76 13.65
C ALA A 57 11.60 6.63 12.62
N HIS A 58 12.37 6.70 11.52
CA HIS A 58 12.42 5.65 10.51
C HIS A 58 12.84 4.29 11.10
N GLU A 59 13.94 4.25 11.84
CA GLU A 59 14.42 3.00 12.45
C GLU A 59 13.44 2.47 13.50
N PHE A 60 12.82 3.37 14.27
CA PHE A 60 11.83 2.99 15.28
C PHE A 60 10.60 2.33 14.61
N PHE A 61 10.02 2.97 13.58
CA PHE A 61 8.84 2.44 12.91
C PHE A 61 9.15 1.23 12.03
N ASP A 62 10.33 1.12 11.44
CA ASP A 62 10.78 -0.11 10.75
C ASP A 62 10.77 -1.31 11.69
N ARG A 63 11.29 -1.15 12.91
CA ARG A 63 11.24 -2.20 13.94
C ARG A 63 9.80 -2.54 14.36
N VAL A 64 8.92 -1.54 14.47
CA VAL A 64 7.50 -1.74 14.77
C VAL A 64 6.82 -2.51 13.63
N ALA A 65 7.03 -2.09 12.39
CA ALA A 65 6.44 -2.71 11.20
C ALA A 65 6.89 -4.17 11.04
N LYS A 66 8.19 -4.46 11.20
CA LYS A 66 8.72 -5.83 11.17
C LYS A 66 8.10 -6.70 12.25
N ARG A 67 7.92 -6.16 13.45
CA ARG A 67 7.28 -6.93 14.53
C ARG A 67 5.79 -7.18 14.25
N LEU A 68 5.08 -6.20 13.70
CA LEU A 68 3.68 -6.37 13.29
C LEU A 68 3.55 -7.40 12.18
N TYR A 69 4.42 -7.33 11.16
CA TYR A 69 4.45 -8.31 10.08
C TYR A 69 4.63 -9.74 10.62
N ALA A 70 5.59 -9.93 11.54
CA ALA A 70 5.80 -11.23 12.16
C ALA A 70 4.58 -11.71 12.95
N LEU A 71 4.02 -10.85 13.81
CA LEU A 71 2.85 -11.20 14.64
C LEU A 71 1.60 -11.59 13.84
N ILE A 72 1.42 -11.01 12.64
CA ILE A 72 0.24 -11.27 11.81
C ILE A 72 0.48 -12.46 10.86
N GLY A 73 1.68 -12.59 10.29
CA GLY A 73 1.99 -13.49 9.20
C GLY A 73 2.75 -14.76 9.57
N GLU A 74 3.40 -14.80 10.72
CA GLU A 74 4.11 -16.01 11.16
C GLU A 74 3.14 -17.15 11.48
N THR A 75 3.51 -18.35 11.01
CA THR A 75 2.77 -19.56 11.33
C THR A 75 3.20 -20.07 12.68
N THR A 76 2.25 -20.24 13.59
CA THR A 76 2.43 -20.82 14.92
C THR A 76 1.75 -22.20 14.96
N ASP A 77 1.78 -22.86 16.12
CA ASP A 77 1.07 -24.14 16.33
C ASP A 77 -0.45 -23.99 16.11
N ASP A 78 -1.00 -22.78 16.34
CA ASP A 78 -2.41 -22.43 16.10
C ASP A 78 -2.68 -21.96 14.66
N GLY A 79 -1.69 -21.93 13.77
CA GLY A 79 -1.77 -21.41 12.42
C GLY A 79 -1.26 -19.96 12.29
N PHE A 80 -1.79 -19.21 11.34
CA PHE A 80 -1.47 -17.80 11.10
C PHE A 80 -2.73 -16.93 11.04
N VAL A 81 -2.60 -15.64 11.31
CA VAL A 81 -3.75 -14.73 11.27
C VAL A 81 -4.09 -14.35 9.83
N PHE A 82 -3.12 -13.79 9.08
CA PHE A 82 -3.24 -13.48 7.67
C PHE A 82 -1.90 -13.66 6.96
N ARG A 83 -1.96 -14.03 5.67
CA ARG A 83 -0.83 -13.84 4.77
C ARG A 83 -0.70 -12.35 4.46
N VAL A 84 0.47 -11.77 4.72
CA VAL A 84 0.75 -10.35 4.54
C VAL A 84 1.62 -10.14 3.31
N ASP A 85 1.18 -9.28 2.40
CA ASP A 85 1.96 -8.83 1.24
C ASP A 85 2.33 -7.35 1.39
N LEU A 86 3.61 -7.03 1.22
CA LEU A 86 4.15 -5.67 1.27
C LEU A 86 4.65 -5.19 -0.10
N ALA A 87 4.39 -5.92 -1.19
CA ALA A 87 4.94 -5.61 -2.52
C ALA A 87 4.40 -4.30 -3.13
N LEU A 88 3.28 -3.78 -2.63
CA LEU A 88 2.69 -2.51 -3.07
C LEU A 88 3.32 -1.26 -2.44
N ARG A 89 4.28 -1.44 -1.51
CA ARG A 89 5.00 -0.30 -0.93
C ARG A 89 5.90 0.39 -1.97
N PRO A 90 6.28 1.66 -1.75
CA PRO A 90 7.21 2.38 -2.61
C PRO A 90 8.46 1.55 -2.94
N ASN A 91 8.83 1.48 -4.21
CA ASN A 91 9.92 0.64 -4.73
C ASN A 91 9.73 -0.89 -4.52
N GLY A 92 8.56 -1.34 -4.13
CA GLY A 92 8.25 -2.76 -3.95
C GLY A 92 9.20 -3.45 -2.98
N ASN A 93 9.65 -4.65 -3.32
CA ASN A 93 10.52 -5.44 -2.42
C ASN A 93 11.93 -4.87 -2.22
N SER A 94 12.36 -3.93 -3.07
CA SER A 94 13.65 -3.23 -2.93
C SER A 94 13.56 -1.96 -2.08
N GLY A 95 12.34 -1.51 -1.78
CA GLY A 95 12.10 -0.31 -0.97
C GLY A 95 12.10 -0.58 0.53
N PRO A 96 12.13 0.49 1.34
CA PRO A 96 12.06 0.40 2.79
C PRO A 96 10.72 -0.20 3.24
N THR A 97 10.70 -0.79 4.44
CA THR A 97 9.48 -1.38 5.02
C THR A 97 8.45 -0.32 5.39
N VAL A 98 8.93 0.86 5.80
CA VAL A 98 8.11 2.00 6.21
C VAL A 98 8.49 3.23 5.40
N ALA A 99 7.57 4.15 5.20
CA ALA A 99 7.80 5.43 4.53
C ALA A 99 7.23 6.58 5.38
N SER A 100 7.95 7.71 5.47
CA SER A 100 7.37 8.96 6.00
C SER A 100 6.46 9.60 4.95
N LEU A 101 5.57 10.53 5.36
CA LEU A 101 4.78 11.31 4.40
C LEU A 101 5.67 12.11 3.43
N PRO A 102 6.72 12.83 3.88
CA PRO A 102 7.63 13.51 2.96
C PRO A 102 8.28 12.56 1.93
N MET A 103 8.75 11.41 2.38
CA MET A 103 9.33 10.38 1.52
C MET A 103 8.33 9.82 0.49
N LEU A 104 7.07 9.64 0.91
CA LEU A 104 6.01 9.17 0.04
C LEU A 104 5.62 10.25 -0.99
N GLU A 105 5.63 11.53 -0.60
CA GLU A 105 5.38 12.65 -1.49
C GLU A 105 6.43 12.75 -2.58
N GLU A 106 7.71 12.72 -2.21
CA GLU A 106 8.82 12.70 -3.16
C GLU A 106 8.72 11.52 -4.12
N TYR A 107 8.41 10.34 -3.59
CA TYR A 107 8.21 9.15 -4.40
C TYR A 107 7.09 9.33 -5.44
N PHE A 108 5.93 9.85 -5.04
CA PHE A 108 4.81 10.07 -5.96
C PHE A 108 5.13 11.10 -7.03
N GLN A 109 5.92 12.13 -6.71
CA GLN A 109 6.32 13.17 -7.67
C GLN A 109 7.35 12.66 -8.68
N ALA A 110 8.37 11.92 -8.20
CA ALA A 110 9.53 11.54 -9.01
C ALA A 110 9.40 10.18 -9.68
N GLN A 111 8.75 9.21 -9.04
CA GLN A 111 8.79 7.80 -9.44
C GLN A 111 7.41 7.12 -9.53
N GLY A 112 6.36 7.75 -9.03
CA GLY A 112 5.02 7.17 -8.97
C GLY A 112 4.52 6.71 -10.34
N ARG A 113 4.18 5.42 -10.44
CA ARG A 113 3.78 4.76 -11.70
C ARG A 113 2.27 4.76 -11.86
N GLU A 114 1.79 4.66 -13.09
CA GLU A 114 0.34 4.66 -13.38
C GLU A 114 -0.40 3.51 -12.68
N TRP A 115 0.17 2.31 -12.61
CA TRP A 115 -0.45 1.19 -11.91
C TRP A 115 -0.57 1.39 -10.39
N GLU A 116 0.32 2.18 -9.78
CA GLU A 116 0.26 2.51 -8.36
C GLU A 116 -0.92 3.42 -8.03
N ARG A 117 -1.32 4.30 -8.96
CA ARG A 117 -2.54 5.11 -8.81
C ARG A 117 -3.76 4.22 -8.63
N PHE A 118 -3.88 3.16 -9.43
CA PHE A 118 -4.96 2.17 -9.28
C PHE A 118 -4.87 1.41 -7.96
N ALA A 119 -3.66 1.07 -7.52
CA ALA A 119 -3.48 0.44 -6.22
C ALA A 119 -3.91 1.37 -5.08
N TRP A 120 -3.49 2.64 -5.11
CA TRP A 120 -3.83 3.64 -4.10
C TRP A 120 -5.29 4.07 -4.13
N LEU A 121 -5.99 3.92 -5.25
CA LEU A 121 -7.45 4.14 -5.35
C LEU A 121 -8.23 3.28 -4.34
N LYS A 122 -7.79 2.04 -4.14
CA LYS A 122 -8.33 1.09 -3.16
C LYS A 122 -7.52 1.09 -1.85
N SER A 123 -7.03 2.24 -1.40
CA SER A 123 -6.29 2.38 -0.15
C SER A 123 -7.15 2.95 0.98
N ARG A 124 -6.87 2.53 2.20
CA ARG A 124 -7.52 3.05 3.40
C ARG A 124 -6.63 2.83 4.61
N VAL A 125 -6.52 3.83 5.49
CA VAL A 125 -5.91 3.62 6.80
C VAL A 125 -6.81 2.68 7.60
N VAL A 126 -6.26 1.57 8.05
CA VAL A 126 -6.99 0.52 8.81
C VAL A 126 -6.63 0.52 10.27
N ALA A 127 -5.48 1.06 10.63
CA ALA A 127 -5.02 1.20 12.02
C ALA A 127 -3.98 2.34 12.14
N PRO A 128 -3.82 2.94 13.34
CA PRO A 128 -4.62 2.72 14.53
C PRO A 128 -6.04 3.27 14.38
N ARG A 129 -6.98 2.68 15.09
CA ARG A 129 -8.38 3.15 15.07
C ARG A 129 -8.50 4.59 15.58
N ALA A 130 -7.74 4.94 16.60
CA ALA A 130 -7.71 6.30 17.16
C ALA A 130 -7.35 7.35 16.11
N SER A 131 -6.34 7.12 15.24
CA SER A 131 -5.96 8.04 14.17
C SER A 131 -7.04 8.18 13.09
N VAL A 132 -7.80 7.11 12.84
CA VAL A 132 -8.94 7.17 11.90
C VAL A 132 -10.09 7.98 12.50
N GLU A 133 -10.39 7.81 13.79
CA GLU A 133 -11.49 8.50 14.49
C GLU A 133 -11.17 9.98 14.77
N SER A 134 -9.93 10.32 15.11
CA SER A 134 -9.48 11.71 15.31
C SER A 134 -9.35 12.51 14.03
N GLY A 135 -9.23 11.83 12.89
CA GLY A 135 -9.02 12.45 11.61
C GLY A 135 -7.55 12.79 11.29
N SER A 136 -6.58 12.44 12.16
CA SER A 136 -5.15 12.69 11.88
C SER A 136 -4.68 11.95 10.63
N ALA A 137 -5.23 10.78 10.34
CA ALA A 137 -4.97 10.03 9.10
C ALA A 137 -5.41 10.76 7.81
N LEU A 138 -6.12 11.89 7.90
CA LEU A 138 -6.46 12.73 6.73
C LEU A 138 -5.23 13.34 6.07
N ALA A 139 -4.12 13.53 6.78
CA ALA A 139 -2.86 13.99 6.21
C ALA A 139 -2.39 13.07 5.08
N LEU A 140 -2.40 11.76 5.30
CA LEU A 140 -2.10 10.78 4.25
C LEU A 140 -3.08 10.87 3.07
N ARG A 141 -4.37 11.02 3.34
CA ARG A 141 -5.37 11.14 2.27
C ARG A 141 -5.15 12.40 1.43
N SER A 142 -4.77 13.51 2.05
CA SER A 142 -4.48 14.76 1.34
C SER A 142 -3.29 14.62 0.40
N LEU A 143 -2.31 13.80 0.75
CA LEU A 143 -1.17 13.46 -0.09
C LEU A 143 -1.55 12.50 -1.23
N VAL A 144 -2.31 11.47 -0.93
CA VAL A 144 -2.69 10.42 -1.89
C VAL A 144 -3.68 10.93 -2.95
N THR A 145 -4.62 11.80 -2.56
CA THR A 145 -5.68 12.27 -3.46
C THR A 145 -5.15 12.93 -4.74
N PRO A 146 -4.21 13.90 -4.72
CA PRO A 146 -3.68 14.48 -5.95
C PRO A 146 -2.81 13.53 -6.77
N PHE A 147 -2.22 12.51 -6.13
CA PHE A 147 -1.51 11.45 -6.84
C PHE A 147 -2.47 10.56 -7.62
N VAL A 148 -3.59 10.14 -7.02
CA VAL A 148 -4.58 9.26 -7.63
C VAL A 148 -5.41 10.01 -8.68
N TYR A 149 -5.95 11.17 -8.34
CA TYR A 149 -6.86 11.96 -9.18
C TYR A 149 -6.12 13.15 -9.80
N ARG A 150 -5.73 13.02 -11.07
CA ARG A 150 -5.10 14.13 -11.80
C ARG A 150 -6.16 15.12 -12.26
N ARG A 151 -5.85 16.41 -12.12
CA ARG A 151 -6.70 17.50 -12.62
C ARG A 151 -6.75 17.54 -14.15
N TYR A 152 -5.72 17.05 -14.82
CA TYR A 152 -5.62 16.99 -16.27
C TYR A 152 -5.10 15.61 -16.69
N LEU A 153 -5.83 14.92 -17.54
CA LEU A 153 -5.38 13.68 -18.16
C LEU A 153 -4.47 14.03 -19.34
N ASP A 154 -3.23 13.59 -19.22
CA ASP A 154 -2.31 13.60 -20.35
C ASP A 154 -2.65 12.39 -21.27
N TYR A 155 -2.59 12.62 -22.59
CA TYR A 155 -2.76 11.52 -23.57
C TYR A 155 -1.78 10.37 -23.34
N GLY A 156 -0.58 10.65 -22.79
CA GLY A 156 0.39 9.64 -22.37
C GLY A 156 -0.12 8.66 -21.33
N VAL A 157 -1.04 9.09 -20.46
CA VAL A 157 -1.66 8.23 -19.44
C VAL A 157 -2.51 7.14 -20.10
N PHE A 158 -3.33 7.50 -21.09
CA PHE A 158 -4.16 6.52 -21.80
C PHE A 158 -3.31 5.48 -22.53
N GLU A 159 -2.19 5.89 -23.14
CA GLU A 159 -1.28 4.94 -23.80
C GLU A 159 -0.57 4.05 -22.77
N GLY A 160 -0.10 4.61 -21.66
CA GLY A 160 0.46 3.85 -20.54
C GLY A 160 -0.51 2.80 -19.98
N LEU A 161 -1.78 3.16 -19.85
CA LEU A 161 -2.83 2.27 -19.39
C LEU A 161 -3.17 1.17 -20.41
N ARG A 162 -3.19 1.50 -21.71
CA ARG A 162 -3.35 0.50 -22.77
C ARG A 162 -2.19 -0.50 -22.78
N GLN A 163 -0.96 -0.03 -22.57
CA GLN A 163 0.21 -0.90 -22.46
C GLN A 163 0.15 -1.79 -21.22
N LEU A 164 -0.30 -1.26 -20.07
CA LEU A 164 -0.52 -2.04 -18.87
C LEU A 164 -1.56 -3.13 -19.10
N HIS A 165 -2.70 -2.79 -19.71
CA HIS A 165 -3.74 -3.74 -20.05
C HIS A 165 -3.24 -4.85 -21.00
N ARG A 166 -2.45 -4.49 -22.03
CA ARG A 166 -1.81 -5.47 -22.92
C ARG A 166 -0.91 -6.41 -22.13
N LYS A 167 -0.03 -5.89 -21.27
CA LYS A 167 0.85 -6.73 -20.44
C LYS A 167 0.08 -7.71 -19.55
N ILE A 168 -1.02 -7.27 -18.95
CA ILE A 168 -1.88 -8.13 -18.11
C ILE A 168 -2.48 -9.26 -18.96
N ARG A 169 -2.97 -8.95 -20.16
CA ARG A 169 -3.52 -9.95 -21.09
C ARG A 169 -2.48 -10.93 -21.59
N ASP A 170 -1.30 -10.46 -21.99
CA ASP A 170 -0.21 -11.30 -22.49
C ASP A 170 0.24 -12.27 -21.40
N GLU A 171 0.34 -11.80 -20.16
CA GLU A 171 0.69 -12.65 -19.02
C GLU A 171 -0.40 -13.70 -18.72
N ALA A 172 -1.67 -13.32 -18.80
CA ALA A 172 -2.78 -14.26 -18.65
C ALA A 172 -2.75 -15.34 -19.74
N GLN A 173 -2.49 -14.97 -21.00
CA GLN A 173 -2.37 -15.91 -22.11
C GLN A 173 -1.17 -16.86 -21.93
N ARG A 174 0.00 -16.36 -21.50
CA ARG A 174 1.17 -17.20 -21.23
C ARG A 174 0.86 -18.23 -20.14
N ARG A 175 0.18 -17.84 -19.09
CA ARG A 175 -0.23 -18.75 -18.00
C ARG A 175 -1.25 -19.79 -18.46
N ALA A 176 -2.15 -19.42 -19.36
CA ALA A 176 -3.14 -20.33 -19.95
C ALA A 176 -2.50 -21.31 -20.94
N ALA A 177 -1.51 -20.90 -21.71
CA ALA A 177 -0.83 -21.76 -22.68
C ALA A 177 -0.14 -22.97 -22.02
N GLY A 178 0.36 -22.82 -20.79
CA GLY A 178 0.97 -23.91 -20.03
C GLY A 178 -0.01 -24.75 -19.21
N ARG A 179 -1.27 -24.31 -19.09
CA ARG A 179 -2.31 -24.95 -18.25
C ARG A 179 -3.70 -24.71 -18.85
N PRO A 180 -4.20 -25.60 -19.73
CA PRO A 180 -5.48 -25.42 -20.42
C PRO A 180 -6.68 -25.21 -19.47
N GLU A 181 -6.64 -25.78 -18.26
CA GLU A 181 -7.66 -25.58 -17.22
C GLU A 181 -7.78 -24.12 -16.75
N ARG A 182 -6.77 -23.28 -16.99
CA ARG A 182 -6.77 -21.85 -16.67
C ARG A 182 -7.24 -20.94 -17.80
N ALA A 183 -7.59 -21.49 -18.94
CA ALA A 183 -8.10 -20.72 -20.07
C ALA A 183 -9.40 -19.98 -19.72
N ASN A 184 -10.19 -20.51 -18.79
CA ASN A 184 -11.43 -19.92 -18.29
C ASN A 184 -11.30 -19.38 -16.85
N ASP A 185 -10.13 -18.86 -16.48
CA ASP A 185 -9.91 -18.22 -15.18
C ASP A 185 -10.80 -16.97 -15.06
N VAL A 186 -11.81 -17.03 -14.17
CA VAL A 186 -12.80 -15.97 -13.95
C VAL A 186 -12.14 -14.64 -13.57
N LYS A 187 -10.96 -14.67 -12.95
CA LYS A 187 -10.24 -13.46 -12.54
C LYS A 187 -9.41 -12.85 -13.66
N LEU A 188 -8.71 -13.69 -14.44
CA LEU A 188 -7.63 -13.24 -15.33
C LEU A 188 -7.96 -13.40 -16.82
N SER A 189 -8.97 -14.20 -17.21
CA SER A 189 -9.36 -14.39 -18.60
C SER A 189 -10.02 -13.14 -19.17
N ARG A 190 -10.18 -13.12 -20.49
CA ARG A 190 -10.88 -12.05 -21.20
C ARG A 190 -12.31 -11.89 -20.69
N GLY A 191 -12.72 -10.67 -20.36
CA GLY A 191 -14.01 -10.39 -19.70
C GLY A 191 -14.05 -10.75 -18.22
N GLY A 192 -12.93 -11.18 -17.63
CA GLY A 192 -12.83 -11.55 -16.22
C GLY A 192 -12.85 -10.34 -15.28
N ILE A 193 -12.93 -10.64 -13.98
CA ILE A 193 -13.05 -9.63 -12.91
C ILE A 193 -12.01 -8.52 -13.03
N ARG A 194 -10.77 -8.85 -13.37
CA ARG A 194 -9.66 -7.89 -13.46
C ARG A 194 -9.83 -6.90 -14.63
N GLU A 195 -10.40 -7.31 -15.75
CA GLU A 195 -10.69 -6.39 -16.85
C GLU A 195 -11.84 -5.43 -16.49
N ILE A 196 -12.88 -5.93 -15.82
CA ILE A 196 -14.00 -5.10 -15.35
C ILE A 196 -13.51 -4.08 -14.32
N GLU A 197 -12.74 -4.52 -13.32
CA GLU A 197 -12.14 -3.62 -12.33
C GLU A 197 -11.25 -2.56 -12.99
N PHE A 198 -10.46 -2.93 -13.99
CA PHE A 198 -9.58 -2.01 -14.71
C PHE A 198 -10.39 -0.91 -15.43
N ILE A 199 -11.49 -1.26 -16.10
CA ILE A 199 -12.36 -0.28 -16.78
C ILE A 199 -12.98 0.69 -15.76
N VAL A 200 -13.51 0.17 -14.65
CA VAL A 200 -14.09 1.01 -13.59
C VAL A 200 -13.05 1.94 -12.98
N GLN A 201 -11.86 1.42 -12.66
CA GLN A 201 -10.77 2.21 -12.11
C GLN A 201 -10.29 3.30 -13.09
N LEU A 202 -10.25 2.97 -14.38
CA LEU A 202 -9.95 3.95 -15.42
C LEU A 202 -10.94 5.10 -15.43
N MET A 203 -12.25 4.81 -15.34
CA MET A 203 -13.29 5.84 -15.28
C MET A 203 -13.24 6.69 -14.01
N LEU A 204 -12.74 6.13 -12.91
CA LEU A 204 -12.62 6.86 -11.64
C LEU A 204 -11.40 7.79 -11.59
N VAL A 205 -10.36 7.49 -12.36
CA VAL A 205 -9.10 8.27 -12.41
C VAL A 205 -9.12 9.27 -13.56
N ALA A 206 -9.97 9.06 -14.57
CA ALA A 206 -10.22 9.96 -15.71
C ALA A 206 -11.12 11.12 -15.35
#